data_06736f4cc2caefe9bc11016722e09869
#
_entry.id   06736f4cc2caefe9bc11016722e09869
#
_cell.length_a   1.000
_cell.length_b   1.000
_cell.length_c   1.000
_cell.angle_alpha   90.00
_cell.angle_beta   90.00
_cell.angle_gamma   90.00
#
_symmetry.space_group_name_H-M   'P 1'
#
loop_
_entity.id
_entity.type
_entity.pdbx_description
1 polymer ?
#
loop_
_entity_poly.entity_id
_entity_poly.type
_entity_poly.pdbx_seq_one_letter_code
_entity_poly.pdbx_strand_id
1 'polypeptide(L)'
;GMTGTAETEAEEFFKIYKQEVVVVPTNQPMVRDDQSDLVYRDQKAKYNAVVEEIEERHKQGQPVLVGTTDIDLSEMLSEMLKRRGVPHDVLNAKQHDREASIVAQAGKPGAVTVATNMAGRGTDIVLGGNPDVGDQSPEEWQREHDQVVASGGLRIIGTERHEARRIDN
;
A
#
# COMPACT_ATOMS: atom_id res chain seq x y z
N GLY A 1 11.77 22.78 -2.82
CA GLY A 1 10.93 21.78 -2.18
C GLY A 1 11.63 20.42 -2.13
N MET A 2 11.08 19.50 -1.40
CA MET A 2 11.55 18.10 -1.32
C MET A 2 10.35 17.17 -1.53
N THR A 3 10.55 16.13 -2.34
CA THR A 3 9.53 15.12 -2.62
C THR A 3 10.21 13.83 -3.10
N GLY A 4 9.63 12.69 -2.84
CA GLY A 4 10.11 11.39 -3.31
C GLY A 4 9.81 11.09 -4.79
N THR A 5 9.08 11.96 -5.50
CA THR A 5 8.55 11.67 -6.84
C THR A 5 8.87 12.72 -7.91
N ALA A 6 9.83 13.62 -7.68
CA ALA A 6 10.15 14.69 -8.63
C ALA A 6 11.02 14.22 -9.82
N GLU A 7 11.77 13.13 -9.68
CA GLU A 7 12.71 12.66 -10.69
C GLU A 7 12.02 12.35 -12.03
N THR A 8 10.87 11.71 -11.99
CA THR A 8 10.09 11.39 -13.18
C THR A 8 9.59 12.60 -13.96
N GLU A 9 9.49 13.76 -13.29
CA GLU A 9 8.98 15.03 -13.83
C GLU A 9 10.10 16.09 -13.95
N ALA A 10 11.38 15.69 -13.89
CA ALA A 10 12.53 16.61 -13.90
C ALA A 10 12.54 17.54 -15.11
N GLU A 11 12.17 17.03 -16.28
CA GLU A 11 12.10 17.83 -17.51
C GLU A 11 11.02 18.93 -17.43
N GLU A 12 9.87 18.63 -16.84
CA GLU A 12 8.79 19.58 -16.61
C GLU A 12 9.21 20.67 -15.62
N PHE A 13 9.84 20.29 -14.51
CA PHE A 13 10.41 21.23 -13.54
C PHE A 13 11.39 22.20 -14.21
N PHE A 14 12.27 21.70 -15.06
CA PHE A 14 13.21 22.54 -15.78
C PHE A 14 12.53 23.45 -16.80
N LYS A 15 11.58 22.94 -17.58
CA LYS A 15 10.88 23.72 -18.61
C LYS A 15 10.05 24.86 -18.04
N ILE A 16 9.29 24.58 -16.98
CA ILE A 16 8.34 25.55 -16.41
C ILE A 16 9.02 26.48 -15.40
N TYR A 17 9.75 25.91 -14.44
CA TYR A 17 10.27 26.67 -13.29
C TYR A 17 11.77 26.98 -13.39
N LYS A 18 12.47 26.49 -14.42
CA LYS A 18 13.94 26.60 -14.58
C LYS A 18 14.69 26.05 -13.35
N GLN A 19 14.14 25.02 -12.73
CA GLN A 19 14.73 24.36 -11.57
C GLN A 19 15.21 22.97 -11.95
N GLU A 20 16.37 22.60 -11.43
CA GLU A 20 16.91 21.25 -11.57
C GLU A 20 16.40 20.36 -10.44
N VAL A 21 16.19 19.09 -10.74
CA VAL A 21 15.89 18.05 -9.76
C VAL A 21 17.19 17.36 -9.37
N VAL A 22 17.51 17.40 -8.08
CA VAL A 22 18.68 16.72 -7.53
C VAL A 22 18.20 15.48 -6.77
N VAL A 23 18.65 14.31 -7.19
CA VAL A 23 18.36 13.04 -6.54
C VAL A 23 19.29 12.87 -5.35
N VAL A 24 18.71 12.75 -4.15
CA VAL A 24 19.46 12.44 -2.93
C VAL A 24 19.33 10.94 -2.68
N PRO A 25 20.43 10.18 -2.62
CA PRO A 25 20.37 8.74 -2.40
C PRO A 25 19.79 8.41 -1.02
N THR A 26 19.18 7.23 -0.91
CA THR A 26 18.64 6.72 0.35
C THR A 26 19.76 6.47 1.37
N ASN A 27 19.48 6.72 2.66
CA ASN A 27 20.44 6.46 3.74
C ASN A 27 20.71 4.95 3.92
N GLN A 28 19.70 4.10 3.72
CA GLN A 28 19.81 2.65 3.77
C GLN A 28 19.58 2.06 2.37
N PRO A 29 20.17 0.90 2.05
CA PRO A 29 19.87 0.21 0.81
C PRO A 29 18.38 -0.08 0.68
N MET A 30 17.83 0.12 -0.52
CA MET A 30 16.46 -0.27 -0.83
C MET A 30 16.37 -1.79 -0.87
N VAL A 31 15.50 -2.36 -0.03
CA VAL A 31 15.26 -3.81 0.05
C VAL A 31 13.93 -4.23 -0.56
N ARG A 32 13.15 -3.28 -1.09
CA ARG A 32 11.88 -3.54 -1.77
C ARG A 32 12.12 -4.40 -3.02
N ASP A 33 11.35 -5.48 -3.15
CA ASP A 33 11.35 -6.35 -4.33
C ASP A 33 10.20 -5.94 -5.27
N ASP A 34 10.54 -5.20 -6.33
CA ASP A 34 9.59 -4.75 -7.34
C ASP A 34 9.38 -5.86 -8.38
N GLN A 35 8.21 -6.51 -8.32
CA GLN A 35 7.86 -7.59 -9.23
C GLN A 35 7.33 -7.06 -10.57
N SER A 36 7.49 -7.87 -11.62
CA SER A 36 6.97 -7.54 -12.95
C SER A 36 5.45 -7.53 -12.97
N ASP A 37 4.87 -6.68 -13.84
CA ASP A 37 3.43 -6.61 -14.03
C ASP A 37 2.87 -7.95 -14.54
N LEU A 38 1.70 -8.33 -14.01
CA LEU A 38 0.94 -9.49 -14.46
C LEU A 38 -0.19 -9.03 -15.37
N VAL A 39 -0.26 -9.61 -16.58
CA VAL A 39 -1.28 -9.29 -17.58
C VAL A 39 -2.35 -10.37 -17.59
N TYR A 40 -3.60 -9.97 -17.48
CA TYR A 40 -4.75 -10.87 -17.45
C TYR A 40 -5.60 -10.70 -18.71
N ARG A 41 -6.30 -11.76 -19.10
CA ARG A 41 -7.17 -11.76 -20.28
C ARG A 41 -8.34 -10.78 -20.16
N ASP A 42 -8.89 -10.65 -18.97
CA ASP A 42 -10.02 -9.78 -18.65
C ASP A 42 -9.99 -9.32 -17.20
N GLN A 43 -10.79 -8.31 -16.89
CA GLN A 43 -10.85 -7.75 -15.53
C GLN A 43 -11.30 -8.77 -14.48
N LYS A 44 -12.23 -9.67 -14.83
CA LYS A 44 -12.70 -10.69 -13.90
C LYS A 44 -11.59 -11.65 -13.50
N ALA A 45 -10.78 -12.09 -14.45
CA ALA A 45 -9.61 -12.93 -14.18
C ALA A 45 -8.60 -12.19 -13.30
N LYS A 46 -8.32 -10.89 -13.58
CA LYS A 46 -7.45 -10.04 -12.79
C LYS A 46 -7.90 -9.95 -11.34
N TYR A 47 -9.14 -9.55 -11.08
CA TYR A 47 -9.62 -9.37 -9.71
C TYR A 47 -9.77 -10.68 -8.94
N ASN A 48 -10.09 -11.78 -9.60
CA ASN A 48 -10.03 -13.09 -8.96
C ASN A 48 -8.62 -13.45 -8.49
N ALA A 49 -7.61 -13.23 -9.35
CA ALA A 49 -6.21 -13.47 -8.98
C ALA A 49 -5.74 -12.55 -7.85
N VAL A 50 -6.14 -11.27 -7.87
CA VAL A 50 -5.85 -10.32 -6.76
C VAL A 50 -6.43 -10.82 -5.45
N VAL A 51 -7.69 -11.24 -5.44
CA VAL A 51 -8.35 -11.76 -4.21
C VAL A 51 -7.70 -13.05 -3.73
N GLU A 52 -7.29 -13.94 -4.62
CA GLU A 52 -6.58 -15.17 -4.29
C GLU A 52 -5.21 -14.88 -3.66
N GLU A 53 -4.45 -13.95 -4.22
CA GLU A 53 -3.17 -13.52 -3.64
C GLU A 53 -3.35 -12.88 -2.27
N ILE A 54 -4.34 -11.99 -2.10
CA ILE A 54 -4.64 -11.38 -0.80
C ILE A 54 -4.96 -12.45 0.25
N GLU A 55 -5.83 -13.40 -0.09
CA GLU A 55 -6.21 -14.50 0.81
C GLU A 55 -5.01 -15.36 1.23
N GLU A 56 -4.13 -15.67 0.28
CA GLU A 56 -2.91 -16.42 0.54
C GLU A 56 -1.97 -15.67 1.50
N ARG A 57 -1.69 -14.39 1.23
CA ARG A 57 -0.80 -13.56 2.06
C ARG A 57 -1.37 -13.35 3.46
N HIS A 58 -2.68 -13.08 3.55
CA HIS A 58 -3.37 -12.98 4.83
C HIS A 58 -3.21 -14.25 5.69
N LYS A 59 -3.39 -15.44 5.09
CA LYS A 59 -3.20 -16.73 5.79
C LYS A 59 -1.76 -16.95 6.25
N GLN A 60 -0.79 -16.39 5.55
CA GLN A 60 0.63 -16.44 5.93
C GLN A 60 1.01 -15.40 6.99
N GLY A 61 0.08 -14.54 7.39
CA GLY A 61 0.32 -13.45 8.33
C GLY A 61 1.03 -12.24 7.72
N GLN A 62 1.17 -12.19 6.40
CA GLN A 62 1.76 -11.04 5.71
C GLN A 62 0.73 -9.93 5.54
N PRO A 63 1.00 -8.67 5.94
CA PRO A 63 0.10 -7.56 5.69
C PRO A 63 0.05 -7.20 4.20
N VAL A 64 -1.13 -6.81 3.71
CA VAL A 64 -1.37 -6.48 2.31
C VAL A 64 -2.01 -5.10 2.18
N LEU A 65 -1.43 -4.26 1.34
CA LEU A 65 -2.01 -3.00 0.90
C LEU A 65 -2.38 -3.10 -0.58
N VAL A 66 -3.66 -2.89 -0.88
CA VAL A 66 -4.16 -2.96 -2.26
C VAL A 66 -4.54 -1.57 -2.74
N GLY A 67 -3.88 -1.09 -3.79
CA GLY A 67 -4.18 0.18 -4.45
C GLY A 67 -5.21 -0.01 -5.57
N THR A 68 -6.30 0.76 -5.52
CA THR A 68 -7.32 0.83 -6.58
C THR A 68 -7.38 2.23 -7.17
N THR A 69 -7.85 2.36 -8.41
CA THR A 69 -7.91 3.64 -9.12
C THR A 69 -9.08 4.52 -8.69
N ASP A 70 -10.18 3.91 -8.25
CA ASP A 70 -11.40 4.62 -7.86
C ASP A 70 -12.16 3.92 -6.72
N ILE A 71 -13.18 4.60 -6.21
CA ILE A 71 -13.98 4.15 -5.07
C ILE A 71 -14.80 2.90 -5.44
N ASP A 72 -15.39 2.83 -6.62
CA ASP A 72 -16.26 1.73 -7.03
C ASP A 72 -15.48 0.43 -7.11
N LEU A 73 -14.24 0.47 -7.62
CA LEU A 73 -13.32 -0.67 -7.64
C LEU A 73 -12.92 -1.10 -6.21
N SER A 74 -12.70 -0.15 -5.31
CA SER A 74 -12.40 -0.47 -3.91
C SER A 74 -13.57 -1.16 -3.21
N GLU A 75 -14.80 -0.72 -3.46
CA GLU A 75 -16.02 -1.31 -2.92
C GLU A 75 -16.28 -2.71 -3.53
N MET A 76 -16.11 -2.87 -4.85
CA MET A 76 -16.21 -4.16 -5.52
C MET A 76 -15.23 -5.20 -4.95
N LEU A 77 -13.97 -4.80 -4.78
CA LEU A 77 -12.93 -5.66 -4.23
C LEU A 77 -13.25 -6.03 -2.77
N SER A 78 -13.74 -5.07 -1.98
CA SER A 78 -14.20 -5.30 -0.61
C SER A 78 -15.31 -6.36 -0.57
N GLU A 79 -16.31 -6.29 -1.45
CA GLU A 79 -17.37 -7.29 -1.51
C GLU A 79 -16.84 -8.69 -1.91
N MET A 80 -15.84 -8.76 -2.80
CA MET A 80 -15.21 -10.04 -3.14
C MET A 80 -14.46 -10.64 -1.95
N LEU A 81 -13.70 -9.82 -1.20
CA LEU A 81 -12.98 -10.25 0.01
C LEU A 81 -13.94 -10.70 1.12
N LYS A 82 -15.06 -9.99 1.34
CA LYS A 82 -16.12 -10.40 2.29
C LYS A 82 -16.68 -11.78 1.95
N ARG A 83 -16.95 -12.05 0.67
CA ARG A 83 -17.44 -13.37 0.21
C ARG A 83 -16.45 -14.51 0.46
N ARG A 84 -15.15 -14.20 0.48
CA ARG A 84 -14.07 -15.14 0.81
C ARG A 84 -13.79 -15.23 2.31
N GLY A 85 -14.46 -14.39 3.13
CA GLY A 85 -14.25 -14.35 4.57
C GLY A 85 -12.91 -13.74 4.99
N VAL A 86 -12.29 -12.91 4.15
CA VAL A 86 -11.04 -12.21 4.45
C VAL A 86 -11.36 -10.89 5.18
N PRO A 87 -10.98 -10.74 6.46
CA PRO A 87 -11.12 -9.47 7.17
C PRO A 87 -10.28 -8.39 6.51
N HIS A 88 -10.83 -7.20 6.32
CA HIS A 88 -10.12 -6.10 5.69
C HIS A 88 -10.72 -4.74 6.05
N ASP A 89 -9.92 -3.70 5.93
CA ASP A 89 -10.35 -2.31 6.01
C ASP A 89 -10.34 -1.66 4.63
N VAL A 90 -11.27 -0.70 4.43
CA VAL A 90 -11.34 0.08 3.19
C VAL A 90 -11.01 1.53 3.50
N LEU A 91 -10.05 2.08 2.75
CA LEU A 91 -9.59 3.45 2.87
C LEU A 91 -9.93 4.21 1.58
N ASN A 92 -11.00 4.96 1.61
CA ASN A 92 -11.44 5.80 0.50
C ASN A 92 -12.04 7.12 1.00
N ALA A 93 -12.35 8.03 0.07
CA ALA A 93 -12.85 9.37 0.40
C ALA A 93 -14.15 9.41 1.23
N LYS A 94 -14.86 8.29 1.35
CA LYS A 94 -16.09 8.20 2.17
C LYS A 94 -15.81 7.97 3.67
N GLN A 95 -14.56 7.66 4.06
CA GLN A 95 -14.21 7.21 5.41
C GLN A 95 -13.08 8.00 6.06
N HIS A 96 -13.00 9.30 5.81
CA HIS A 96 -11.93 10.17 6.33
C HIS A 96 -11.75 10.12 7.86
N ASP A 97 -12.83 9.98 8.61
CA ASP A 97 -12.78 10.00 10.09
C ASP A 97 -12.02 8.78 10.67
N ARG A 98 -11.87 7.70 9.89
CA ARG A 98 -11.19 6.47 10.31
C ARG A 98 -9.82 6.28 9.66
N GLU A 99 -9.42 7.18 8.77
CA GLU A 99 -8.21 7.05 7.97
C GLU A 99 -6.97 6.82 8.84
N ALA A 100 -6.73 7.68 9.82
CA ALA A 100 -5.56 7.58 10.69
C ALA A 100 -5.52 6.25 11.47
N SER A 101 -6.68 5.76 11.94
CA SER A 101 -6.75 4.50 12.68
C SER A 101 -6.52 3.28 11.78
N ILE A 102 -7.02 3.31 10.53
CA ILE A 102 -6.81 2.25 9.55
C ILE A 102 -5.34 2.18 9.15
N VAL A 103 -4.73 3.32 8.83
CA VAL A 103 -3.32 3.40 8.45
C VAL A 103 -2.41 2.92 9.59
N ALA A 104 -2.70 3.31 10.84
CA ALA A 104 -1.96 2.87 12.00
C ALA A 104 -1.96 1.34 12.18
N GLN A 105 -2.98 0.64 11.72
CA GLN A 105 -3.11 -0.82 11.83
C GLN A 105 -2.70 -1.57 10.54
N ALA A 106 -2.52 -0.88 9.41
CA ALA A 106 -2.28 -1.50 8.11
C ALA A 106 -0.99 -2.34 8.05
N GLY A 107 -0.02 -2.05 8.90
CA GLY A 107 1.24 -2.81 9.01
C GLY A 107 1.21 -4.00 9.96
N LYS A 108 0.09 -4.31 10.63
CA LYS A 108 -0.02 -5.45 11.55
C LYS A 108 0.00 -6.79 10.83
N PRO A 109 0.43 -7.88 11.51
CA PRO A 109 0.42 -9.21 10.92
C PRO A 109 -0.95 -9.58 10.33
N GLY A 110 -0.97 -9.96 9.05
CA GLY A 110 -2.17 -10.37 8.34
C GLY A 110 -3.19 -9.27 8.07
N ALA A 111 -2.89 -8.01 8.36
CA ALA A 111 -3.78 -6.90 8.02
C ALA A 111 -4.00 -6.81 6.50
N VAL A 112 -5.23 -6.53 6.07
CA VAL A 112 -5.56 -6.29 4.66
C VAL A 112 -6.22 -4.93 4.55
N THR A 113 -5.62 -4.04 3.75
CA THR A 113 -6.12 -2.68 3.54
C THR A 113 -6.34 -2.45 2.05
N VAL A 114 -7.56 -2.09 1.66
CA VAL A 114 -7.91 -1.68 0.29
C VAL A 114 -8.00 -0.17 0.26
N ALA A 115 -7.13 0.49 -0.50
CA ALA A 115 -7.05 1.95 -0.57
C ALA A 115 -7.24 2.46 -2.00
N THR A 116 -7.86 3.62 -2.17
CA THR A 116 -7.78 4.36 -3.43
C THR A 116 -6.48 5.15 -3.50
N ASN A 117 -6.00 5.46 -4.71
CA ASN A 117 -4.73 6.16 -4.94
C ASN A 117 -4.59 7.51 -4.19
N MET A 118 -5.70 8.11 -3.78
CA MET A 118 -5.70 9.40 -3.07
C MET A 118 -5.73 9.24 -1.56
N ALA A 119 -6.09 8.06 -1.05
CA ALA A 119 -6.18 7.79 0.37
C ALA A 119 -4.82 7.32 0.93
N GLY A 120 -4.49 7.76 2.13
CA GLY A 120 -3.23 7.39 2.79
C GLY A 120 -1.98 8.08 2.24
N ARG A 121 -2.10 9.01 1.30
CA ARG A 121 -0.96 9.72 0.74
C ARG A 121 -0.24 10.56 1.80
N GLY A 122 1.08 10.39 1.90
CA GLY A 122 1.90 11.11 2.87
C GLY A 122 1.85 10.54 4.28
N THR A 123 1.21 9.38 4.48
CA THR A 123 1.23 8.61 5.73
C THR A 123 2.22 7.45 5.64
N ASP A 124 2.93 7.23 6.72
CA ASP A 124 3.88 6.13 6.85
C ASP A 124 3.18 4.90 7.46
N ILE A 125 3.37 3.72 6.86
CA ILE A 125 2.83 2.46 7.38
C ILE A 125 3.95 1.76 8.14
N VAL A 126 3.82 1.74 9.47
CA VAL A 126 4.79 1.10 10.35
C VAL A 126 4.53 -0.41 10.39
N LEU A 127 5.55 -1.21 10.05
CA LEU A 127 5.45 -2.67 10.13
C LEU A 127 5.29 -3.12 11.59
N GLY A 128 4.32 -3.99 11.84
CA GLY A 128 3.87 -4.35 13.20
C GLY A 128 2.77 -3.45 13.76
N GLY A 129 2.36 -2.41 13.00
CA GLY A 129 1.43 -1.37 13.45
C GLY A 129 2.13 -0.19 14.10
N ASN A 130 1.42 0.92 14.27
CA ASN A 130 1.99 2.11 14.91
C ASN A 130 1.97 1.96 16.44
N PRO A 131 3.14 1.95 17.12
CA PRO A 131 3.20 1.77 18.56
C PRO A 131 2.62 2.94 19.36
N ASP A 132 2.51 4.14 18.74
CA ASP A 132 1.93 5.33 19.38
C ASP A 132 0.39 5.32 19.37
N VAL A 133 -0.20 4.39 18.64
CA VAL A 133 -1.66 4.25 18.45
C VAL A 133 -2.09 2.86 18.84
N GLY A 134 -2.33 2.63 20.13
CA GLY A 134 -2.77 1.34 20.66
C GLY A 134 -2.26 1.06 22.05
N ASP A 135 -2.71 -0.05 22.64
CA ASP A 135 -2.34 -0.48 24.00
C ASP A 135 -1.24 -1.56 24.00
N GLN A 136 -0.44 -1.66 22.91
CA GLN A 136 0.61 -2.67 22.79
C GLN A 136 1.82 -2.32 23.65
N SER A 137 2.36 -3.32 24.35
CA SER A 137 3.68 -3.15 24.99
C SER A 137 4.79 -3.08 23.93
N PRO A 138 5.94 -2.47 24.25
CA PRO A 138 7.08 -2.43 23.33
C PRO A 138 7.54 -3.83 22.88
N GLU A 139 7.46 -4.83 23.77
CA GLU A 139 7.83 -6.22 23.48
C GLU A 139 6.84 -6.90 22.56
N GLU A 140 5.54 -6.60 22.67
CA GLU A 140 4.50 -7.10 21.77
C GLU A 140 4.65 -6.50 20.39
N TRP A 141 4.86 -5.20 20.30
CA TRP A 141 5.11 -4.52 19.04
C TRP A 141 6.36 -5.08 18.35
N GLN A 142 7.46 -5.28 19.08
CA GLN A 142 8.69 -5.82 18.49
C GLN A 142 8.48 -7.23 17.90
N ARG A 143 7.72 -8.08 18.60
CA ARG A 143 7.37 -9.43 18.09
C ARG A 143 6.55 -9.36 16.80
N GLU A 144 5.53 -8.49 16.76
CA GLU A 144 4.70 -8.32 15.58
C GLU A 144 5.49 -7.73 14.40
N HIS A 145 6.35 -6.74 14.67
CA HIS A 145 7.28 -6.19 13.69
C HIS A 145 8.18 -7.29 13.10
N ASP A 146 8.84 -8.06 13.93
CA ASP A 146 9.76 -9.12 13.49
C ASP A 146 9.01 -10.21 12.70
N GLN A 147 7.78 -10.54 13.10
CA GLN A 147 6.91 -11.46 12.38
C GLN A 147 6.58 -10.94 10.98
N VAL A 148 6.22 -9.66 10.85
CA VAL A 148 5.92 -9.04 9.55
C VAL A 148 7.16 -9.01 8.67
N VAL A 149 8.32 -8.61 9.21
CA VAL A 149 9.59 -8.63 8.46
C VAL A 149 9.91 -10.04 7.97
N ALA A 150 9.77 -11.06 8.84
CA ALA A 150 10.01 -12.46 8.47
C ALA A 150 9.04 -13.00 7.41
N SER A 151 7.81 -12.48 7.35
CA SER A 151 6.83 -12.85 6.32
C SER A 151 7.07 -12.17 4.95
N GLY A 152 8.07 -11.30 4.85
CA GLY A 152 8.43 -10.55 3.65
C GLY A 152 7.98 -9.09 3.64
N GLY A 153 7.63 -8.53 4.82
CA GLY A 153 7.20 -7.14 4.96
C GLY A 153 5.79 -6.88 4.43
N LEU A 154 5.50 -5.62 4.13
CA LEU A 154 4.22 -5.21 3.56
C LEU A 154 4.14 -5.60 2.07
N ARG A 155 3.14 -6.42 1.71
CA ARG A 155 2.83 -6.71 0.31
C ARG A 155 1.98 -5.59 -0.27
N ILE A 156 2.45 -4.98 -1.36
CA ILE A 156 1.72 -3.95 -2.09
C ILE A 156 1.22 -4.54 -3.41
N ILE A 157 -0.07 -4.38 -3.70
CA ILE A 157 -0.71 -4.82 -4.94
C ILE A 157 -1.36 -3.60 -5.59
N GLY A 158 -0.80 -3.11 -6.69
CA GLY A 158 -1.45 -2.13 -7.55
C GLY A 158 -2.40 -2.83 -8.53
N THR A 159 -3.67 -2.46 -8.55
CA THR A 159 -4.61 -3.09 -9.48
C THR A 159 -4.46 -2.59 -10.91
N GLU A 160 -3.92 -1.39 -11.09
CA GLU A 160 -3.65 -0.78 -12.41
C GLU A 160 -2.46 0.17 -12.31
N ARG A 161 -1.76 0.36 -13.43
CA ARG A 161 -0.79 1.45 -13.58
C ARG A 161 -1.51 2.78 -13.74
N HIS A 162 -0.99 3.82 -13.12
CA HIS A 162 -1.48 5.18 -13.31
C HIS A 162 -0.84 5.82 -14.56
N GLU A 163 -1.54 6.77 -15.20
CA GLU A 163 -1.00 7.53 -16.33
C GLU A 163 0.27 8.32 -15.96
N ALA A 164 0.31 8.86 -14.75
CA ALA A 164 1.47 9.56 -14.21
C ALA A 164 2.35 8.61 -13.39
N ARG A 165 3.57 8.34 -13.85
CA ARG A 165 4.55 7.46 -13.19
C ARG A 165 4.82 7.81 -11.73
N ARG A 166 4.72 9.09 -11.36
CA ARG A 166 4.91 9.55 -9.98
C ARG A 166 3.92 8.98 -8.97
N ILE A 167 2.81 8.39 -9.43
CA ILE A 167 1.80 7.78 -8.55
C ILE A 167 2.12 6.30 -8.34
N ASP A 168 2.79 5.66 -9.30
CA ASP A 168 3.19 4.26 -9.22
C ASP A 168 4.50 4.06 -8.43
N ASN A 169 5.23 5.15 -8.12
CA ASN A 169 6.52 5.10 -7.41
C ASN A 169 6.31 5.14 -5.84
#